data_a6f3c7fec3417cac6b6266d249ad74dd
#
_entry.id   a6f3c7fec3417cac6b6266d249ad74dd
#
_cell.length_a   1.000
_cell.length_b   1.000
_cell.length_c   1.000
_cell.angle_alpha   90.00
_cell.angle_beta   90.00
_cell.angle_gamma   90.00
#
_symmetry.space_group_name_H-M   'P 1'
#
loop_
_entity.id
_entity.type
_entity.pdbx_description
1 polymer ?
#
loop_
_entity_poly.entity_id
_entity_poly.type
_entity_poly.pdbx_seq_one_letter_code
_entity_poly.pdbx_strand_id
1 'polypeptide(L)'
;AGKLQLHKMVPYWMVTQFSSLNKYIFDTQSKAEDLYIKQMMLKDTHHLFVKRAVNMILTWQGQTPTQNIIHIHGRADKLLLPKKVSANYWLSDAGHFMIWNRATEVSQYINAVFDALAK
;
A
#
# COMPACT_ATOMS: atom_id res chain seq x y z
N ALA A 1 11.31 7.63 29.04
CA ALA A 1 9.89 7.48 28.76
C ALA A 1 9.74 6.36 27.74
N GLY A 2 9.37 5.16 28.23
CA GLY A 2 9.22 3.99 27.36
C GLY A 2 8.07 4.19 26.38
N LYS A 3 8.35 4.19 25.08
CA LYS A 3 7.32 4.07 24.06
C LYS A 3 6.66 2.71 24.26
N LEU A 4 5.40 2.72 24.67
CA LEU A 4 4.59 1.53 24.84
C LEU A 4 4.59 0.76 23.52
N GLN A 5 5.18 -0.44 23.51
CA GLN A 5 5.31 -1.26 22.29
C GLN A 5 3.98 -1.99 22.03
N LEU A 6 2.90 -1.23 21.84
CA LEU A 6 1.54 -1.74 21.60
C LEU A 6 1.47 -2.74 20.45
N HIS A 7 2.33 -2.60 19.44
CA HIS A 7 2.39 -3.51 18.29
C HIS A 7 2.77 -4.96 18.66
N LYS A 8 3.46 -5.16 19.80
CA LYS A 8 3.78 -6.52 20.29
C LYS A 8 2.56 -7.23 20.91
N MET A 9 1.55 -6.46 21.27
CA MET A 9 0.33 -6.98 21.91
C MET A 9 -0.84 -7.20 20.93
N VAL A 10 -0.71 -6.79 19.67
CA VAL A 10 -1.77 -7.00 18.68
C VAL A 10 -1.78 -8.45 18.21
N PRO A 11 -2.79 -9.24 18.57
CA PRO A 11 -2.89 -10.63 18.11
C PRO A 11 -3.15 -10.67 16.61
N TYR A 12 -2.59 -11.66 15.92
CA TYR A 12 -2.75 -11.84 14.47
C TYR A 12 -4.22 -11.91 14.04
N TRP A 13 -5.10 -12.52 14.83
CA TRP A 13 -6.53 -12.57 14.53
C TRP A 13 -7.18 -11.19 14.45
N MET A 14 -6.71 -10.19 15.22
CA MET A 14 -7.19 -8.82 15.08
C MET A 14 -6.83 -8.23 13.74
N VAL A 15 -5.64 -8.52 13.22
CA VAL A 15 -5.20 -8.03 11.90
C VAL A 15 -6.09 -8.63 10.78
N THR A 16 -6.51 -9.88 10.94
CA THR A 16 -7.38 -10.55 9.97
C THR A 16 -8.85 -10.15 10.07
N GLN A 17 -9.27 -9.64 11.22
CA GLN A 17 -10.65 -9.21 11.48
C GLN A 17 -10.95 -7.77 11.04
N PHE A 18 -9.95 -6.99 10.64
CA PHE A 18 -10.16 -5.62 10.12
C PHE A 18 -10.80 -5.62 8.73
N SER A 19 -11.90 -6.37 8.57
CA SER A 19 -12.63 -6.43 7.29
C SER A 19 -13.20 -5.08 6.85
N SER A 20 -13.47 -4.19 7.79
CA SER A 20 -13.96 -2.83 7.49
C SER A 20 -12.89 -1.93 6.85
N LEU A 21 -11.60 -2.21 7.05
CA LEU A 21 -10.51 -1.46 6.42
C LEU A 21 -10.20 -1.95 5.00
N ASN A 22 -10.63 -3.16 4.64
CA ASN A 22 -10.32 -3.74 3.33
C ASN A 22 -10.78 -2.85 2.18
N LYS A 23 -11.98 -2.27 2.25
CA LYS A 23 -12.49 -1.37 1.22
C LYS A 23 -11.67 -0.08 1.05
N TYR A 24 -10.92 0.33 2.10
CA TYR A 24 -10.05 1.50 2.03
C TYR A 24 -8.66 1.15 1.50
N ILE A 25 -8.22 -0.10 1.70
CA ILE A 25 -6.91 -0.57 1.28
C ILE A 25 -6.97 -1.07 -0.16
N PHE A 26 -7.92 -1.95 -0.47
CA PHE A 26 -7.96 -2.65 -1.75
C PHE A 26 -8.75 -1.91 -2.83
N ASP A 27 -9.67 -1.00 -2.43
CA ASP A 27 -10.52 -0.24 -3.37
C ASP A 27 -11.18 -1.15 -4.42
N THR A 28 -11.68 -2.30 -3.93
CA THR A 28 -12.24 -3.34 -4.79
C THR A 28 -13.61 -2.97 -5.34
N GLN A 29 -13.91 -3.42 -6.54
CA GLN A 29 -15.17 -3.12 -7.23
C GLN A 29 -16.32 -4.02 -6.78
N SER A 30 -16.01 -5.17 -6.16
CA SER A 30 -17.01 -6.12 -5.69
C SER A 30 -16.57 -6.86 -4.43
N LYS A 31 -17.58 -7.38 -3.68
CA LYS A 31 -17.31 -8.22 -2.51
C LYS A 31 -16.61 -9.54 -2.88
N ALA A 32 -16.86 -10.06 -4.07
CA ALA A 32 -16.24 -11.29 -4.55
C ALA A 32 -14.74 -11.08 -4.81
N GLU A 33 -14.38 -9.95 -5.45
CA GLU A 33 -12.98 -9.57 -5.67
C GLU A 33 -12.25 -9.33 -4.36
N ASP A 34 -12.88 -8.61 -3.42
CA ASP A 34 -12.33 -8.37 -2.08
C ASP A 34 -12.03 -9.67 -1.34
N LEU A 35 -12.99 -10.62 -1.38
CA LEU A 35 -12.82 -11.93 -0.76
C LEU A 35 -11.68 -12.73 -1.41
N TYR A 36 -11.60 -12.72 -2.74
CA TYR A 36 -10.56 -13.41 -3.49
C TYR A 36 -9.16 -12.89 -3.13
N ILE A 37 -8.96 -11.56 -3.17
CA ILE A 37 -7.69 -10.92 -2.83
C ILE A 37 -7.31 -11.24 -1.38
N LYS A 38 -8.27 -11.13 -0.46
CA LYS A 38 -8.06 -11.41 0.96
C LYS A 38 -7.64 -12.86 1.19
N GLN A 39 -8.30 -13.82 0.55
CA GLN A 39 -7.96 -15.25 0.66
C GLN A 39 -6.56 -15.52 0.10
N MET A 40 -6.23 -14.97 -1.05
CA MET A 40 -4.93 -15.11 -1.68
C MET A 40 -3.82 -14.55 -0.77
N MET A 41 -3.99 -13.36 -0.24
CA MET A 41 -3.01 -12.74 0.66
C MET A 41 -2.86 -13.51 1.97
N LEU A 42 -3.95 -13.98 2.57
CA LEU A 42 -3.89 -14.74 3.82
C LEU A 42 -3.23 -16.11 3.63
N LYS A 43 -3.48 -16.77 2.49
CA LYS A 43 -2.89 -18.07 2.17
C LYS A 43 -1.37 -17.99 2.06
N ASP A 44 -0.87 -16.95 1.42
CA ASP A 44 0.55 -16.83 1.07
C ASP A 44 1.36 -16.01 2.08
N THR A 45 0.69 -15.41 3.07
CA THR A 45 1.35 -14.53 4.03
C THR A 45 1.54 -15.19 5.39
N HIS A 46 2.79 -15.40 5.77
CA HIS A 46 3.12 -15.94 7.09
C HIS A 46 2.89 -14.90 8.20
N HIS A 47 2.30 -15.30 9.32
CA HIS A 47 1.95 -14.39 10.43
C HIS A 47 3.14 -13.60 11.00
N LEU A 48 4.34 -14.18 11.02
CA LEU A 48 5.56 -13.49 11.46
C LEU A 48 5.97 -12.38 10.50
N PHE A 49 5.72 -12.55 9.19
CA PHE A 49 5.95 -11.50 8.21
C PHE A 49 5.07 -10.29 8.49
N VAL A 50 3.77 -10.50 8.66
CA VAL A 50 2.82 -9.42 8.99
C VAL A 50 3.23 -8.69 10.25
N LYS A 51 3.56 -9.42 11.31
CA LYS A 51 4.00 -8.83 12.58
C LYS A 51 5.26 -7.96 12.41
N ARG A 52 6.24 -8.45 11.65
CA ARG A 52 7.49 -7.72 11.39
C ARG A 52 7.24 -6.49 10.51
N ALA A 53 6.42 -6.63 9.46
CA ALA A 53 6.06 -5.53 8.57
C ALA A 53 5.34 -4.39 9.33
N VAL A 54 4.35 -4.73 10.16
CA VAL A 54 3.67 -3.76 11.02
C VAL A 54 4.66 -3.08 11.97
N ASN A 55 5.55 -3.84 12.60
CA ASN A 55 6.59 -3.25 13.45
C ASN A 55 7.49 -2.28 12.68
N MET A 56 7.93 -2.65 11.48
CA MET A 56 8.75 -1.79 10.63
C MET A 56 8.03 -0.48 10.29
N ILE A 57 6.75 -0.55 9.91
CA ILE A 57 5.95 0.65 9.61
C ILE A 57 5.84 1.56 10.83
N LEU A 58 5.55 1.00 12.01
CA LEU A 58 5.36 1.76 13.23
C LEU A 58 6.65 2.35 13.81
N THR A 59 7.80 1.74 13.51
CA THR A 59 9.12 2.20 13.95
C THR A 59 9.87 2.99 12.88
N TRP A 60 9.31 3.12 11.69
CA TRP A 60 9.91 3.87 10.59
C TRP A 60 10.08 5.34 10.96
N GLN A 61 11.30 5.82 10.90
CA GLN A 61 11.63 7.22 11.23
C GLN A 61 11.65 8.13 10.00
N GLY A 62 11.33 7.57 8.85
CA GLY A 62 11.46 8.26 7.57
C GLY A 62 12.92 8.34 7.12
N GLN A 63 13.09 8.55 5.84
CA GLN A 63 14.38 8.90 5.24
C GLN A 63 14.14 9.98 4.20
N THR A 64 15.08 10.90 4.06
CA THR A 64 15.06 11.82 2.94
C THR A 64 15.20 11.02 1.66
N PRO A 65 14.29 11.20 0.68
CA PRO A 65 14.39 10.51 -0.58
C PRO A 65 15.77 10.77 -1.22
N THR A 66 16.44 9.70 -1.59
CA THR A 66 17.63 9.80 -2.43
C THR A 66 17.22 10.27 -3.82
N GLN A 67 18.15 10.88 -4.54
CA GLN A 67 17.91 11.39 -5.89
C GLN A 67 17.41 10.23 -6.81
N ASN A 68 16.59 10.58 -7.80
CA ASN A 68 16.09 9.67 -8.83
C ASN A 68 14.98 8.68 -8.39
N ILE A 69 14.19 9.03 -7.39
CA ILE A 69 12.95 8.30 -7.09
C ILE A 69 11.82 8.89 -7.93
N ILE A 70 11.10 8.01 -8.63
CA ILE A 70 9.87 8.35 -9.31
C ILE A 70 8.72 7.75 -8.53
N HIS A 71 7.86 8.62 -8.04
CA HIS A 71 6.71 8.26 -7.21
C HIS A 71 5.42 8.37 -8.01
N ILE A 72 4.70 7.26 -8.11
CA ILE A 72 3.34 7.19 -8.66
C ILE A 72 2.37 7.03 -7.50
N HIS A 73 1.32 7.83 -7.44
CA HIS A 73 0.36 7.80 -6.33
C HIS A 73 -1.08 8.01 -6.80
N GLY A 74 -2.02 7.37 -6.09
CA GLY A 74 -3.46 7.52 -6.35
C GLY A 74 -4.07 8.71 -5.63
N ARG A 75 -4.85 9.54 -6.32
CA ARG A 75 -5.51 10.71 -5.71
C ARG A 75 -6.65 10.34 -4.75
N ALA A 76 -7.21 9.15 -4.89
CA ALA A 76 -8.25 8.62 -4.01
C ALA A 76 -7.71 7.72 -2.89
N ASP A 77 -6.39 7.67 -2.69
CA ASP A 77 -5.78 6.89 -1.62
C ASP A 77 -6.24 7.38 -0.24
N LYS A 78 -6.94 6.51 0.49
CA LYS A 78 -7.47 6.79 1.83
C LYS A 78 -6.56 6.29 2.95
N LEU A 79 -5.58 5.46 2.61
CA LEU A 79 -4.59 4.95 3.56
C LEU A 79 -3.39 5.88 3.66
N LEU A 80 -2.78 6.21 2.53
CA LEU A 80 -1.70 7.19 2.42
C LEU A 80 -2.24 8.46 1.77
N LEU A 81 -2.75 9.37 2.58
CA LEU A 81 -3.49 10.53 2.11
C LEU A 81 -2.67 11.39 1.12
N PRO A 82 -3.19 11.70 -0.08
CA PRO A 82 -2.48 12.44 -1.12
C PRO A 82 -1.93 13.79 -0.66
N LYS A 83 -2.62 14.48 0.23
CA LYS A 83 -2.18 15.77 0.81
C LYS A 83 -0.89 15.69 1.63
N LYS A 84 -0.44 14.49 1.99
CA LYS A 84 0.79 14.25 2.76
C LYS A 84 1.91 13.67 1.91
N VAL A 85 1.68 13.54 0.61
CA VAL A 85 2.58 12.86 -0.32
C VAL A 85 2.95 13.81 -1.46
N SER A 86 4.21 13.77 -1.87
CA SER A 86 4.68 14.40 -3.09
C SER A 86 4.95 13.32 -4.13
N ALA A 87 4.21 13.31 -5.23
CA ALA A 87 4.36 12.31 -6.28
C ALA A 87 4.64 12.97 -7.64
N ASN A 88 5.40 12.27 -8.47
CA ASN A 88 5.71 12.69 -9.84
C ASN A 88 4.53 12.45 -10.78
N TYR A 89 3.83 11.33 -10.57
CA TYR A 89 2.66 10.94 -11.36
C TYR A 89 1.47 10.66 -10.46
N TRP A 90 0.32 11.19 -10.85
CA TRP A 90 -0.92 11.05 -10.12
C TRP A 90 -1.96 10.31 -10.96
N LEU A 91 -2.51 9.23 -10.41
CA LEU A 91 -3.66 8.56 -11.01
C LEU A 91 -4.94 9.13 -10.39
N SER A 92 -5.80 9.72 -11.22
CA SER A 92 -7.14 10.16 -10.82
C SER A 92 -7.95 8.94 -10.38
N ASP A 93 -8.78 9.10 -9.35
CA ASP A 93 -9.70 8.06 -8.83
C ASP A 93 -9.05 6.72 -8.43
N ALA A 94 -7.72 6.64 -8.38
CA ALA A 94 -7.01 5.45 -7.94
C ALA A 94 -6.79 5.47 -6.43
N GLY A 95 -7.09 4.34 -5.78
CA GLY A 95 -6.86 4.11 -4.36
C GLY A 95 -5.48 3.55 -4.05
N HIS A 96 -5.33 3.04 -2.84
CA HIS A 96 -4.04 2.50 -2.36
C HIS A 96 -3.58 1.28 -3.17
N PHE A 97 -4.51 0.44 -3.62
CA PHE A 97 -4.21 -0.80 -4.34
C PHE A 97 -4.17 -0.62 -5.87
N MET A 98 -3.74 0.54 -6.34
CA MET A 98 -3.69 0.91 -7.76
C MET A 98 -2.85 -0.02 -8.62
N ILE A 99 -1.83 -0.68 -8.06
CA ILE A 99 -1.02 -1.68 -8.78
C ILE A 99 -1.89 -2.81 -9.32
N TRP A 100 -2.95 -3.17 -8.59
CA TRP A 100 -3.92 -4.17 -9.03
C TRP A 100 -5.03 -3.57 -9.89
N ASN A 101 -5.71 -2.55 -9.35
CA ASN A 101 -6.93 -2.00 -9.96
C ASN A 101 -6.66 -1.16 -11.20
N ARG A 102 -5.47 -0.58 -11.33
CA ARG A 102 -5.03 0.33 -12.39
C ARG A 102 -3.72 -0.11 -13.02
N ALA A 103 -3.51 -1.43 -13.10
CA ALA A 103 -2.26 -2.03 -13.59
C ALA A 103 -1.84 -1.50 -14.97
N THR A 104 -2.80 -1.32 -15.87
CA THR A 104 -2.54 -0.79 -17.23
C THR A 104 -2.00 0.63 -17.18
N GLU A 105 -2.64 1.53 -16.42
CA GLU A 105 -2.22 2.93 -16.29
C GLU A 105 -0.86 3.03 -15.60
N VAL A 106 -0.63 2.27 -14.53
CA VAL A 106 0.66 2.21 -13.84
C VAL A 106 1.76 1.75 -14.78
N SER A 107 1.50 0.71 -15.57
CA SER A 107 2.45 0.19 -16.56
C SER A 107 2.79 1.22 -17.65
N GLN A 108 1.82 2.01 -18.10
CA GLN A 108 2.04 3.09 -19.07
C GLN A 108 3.01 4.15 -18.50
N TYR A 109 2.83 4.57 -17.25
CA TYR A 109 3.75 5.50 -16.60
C TYR A 109 5.15 4.93 -16.45
N ILE A 110 5.27 3.67 -16.03
CA ILE A 110 6.55 2.98 -15.91
C ILE A 110 7.26 2.92 -17.26
N ASN A 111 6.57 2.52 -18.31
CA ASN A 111 7.15 2.44 -19.66
C ASN A 111 7.58 3.82 -20.17
N ALA A 112 6.77 4.87 -19.97
CA ALA A 112 7.14 6.22 -20.35
C ALA A 112 8.42 6.71 -19.65
N VAL A 113 8.65 6.32 -18.41
CA VAL A 113 9.88 6.62 -17.68
C VAL A 113 11.07 5.88 -18.29
N PHE A 114 10.95 4.58 -18.59
CA PHE A 114 12.02 3.82 -19.24
C PHE A 114 12.35 4.36 -20.62
N ASP A 115 11.37 4.74 -21.40
CA ASP A 115 11.57 5.34 -22.73
C ASP A 115 12.31 6.70 -22.64
N ALA A 116 12.04 7.47 -21.61
CA ALA A 116 12.74 8.73 -21.36
C ALA A 116 14.20 8.55 -20.94
N LEU A 117 14.50 7.48 -20.18
CA LEU A 117 15.85 7.14 -19.74
C LEU A 117 16.71 6.49 -20.83
N ALA A 118 16.09 5.91 -21.87
CA ALA A 118 16.78 5.27 -22.99
C ALA A 118 17.29 6.25 -24.07
N LYS A 119 16.93 7.53 -23.97
CA LYS A 119 17.34 8.61 -24.88
C LYS A 119 18.57 9.34 -24.34
#